data_d1d1c9938b6f215f2d4907ebfd2d75aa
#
_entry.id   d1d1c9938b6f215f2d4907ebfd2d75aa
#
_cell.length_a   1.000
_cell.length_b   1.000
_cell.length_c   1.000
_cell.angle_alpha   90.00
_cell.angle_beta   90.00
_cell.angle_gamma   90.00
#
_symmetry.space_group_name_H-M   'P 1'
#
loop_
_entity.id
_entity.type
_entity.pdbx_description
1 polymer ?
#
loop_
_entity_poly.entity_id
_entity_poly.type
_entity_poly.pdbx_seq_one_letter_code
_entity_poly.pdbx_strand_id
1 'polypeptide(L)'
;MDTQYGGLNKMSNSGLNMSRRIRRTPYTEKVIEAGVSGFTVVNHMLLPKSYKATVEEDYWHLSKNTQIWDVSCQRQVQIIGEDATELIQLMSPRSIKAVSYTHLRAHET
;
A
#
# COMPACT_ATOMS: atom_id res chain seq x y z
N MET A 1 24.48 -18.64 3.68
CA MET A 1 23.15 -18.10 3.33
C MET A 1 23.00 -16.72 3.93
N ASP A 2 23.89 -15.83 3.49
CA ASP A 2 23.90 -14.41 3.89
C ASP A 2 23.76 -13.59 2.64
N THR A 3 22.55 -13.16 2.35
CA THR A 3 22.39 -12.15 1.32
C THR A 3 20.98 -11.61 1.37
N GLN A 4 20.84 -10.40 1.82
CA GLN A 4 19.85 -9.43 1.32
C GLN A 4 19.47 -8.33 2.33
N TYR A 5 20.32 -8.04 3.31
CA TYR A 5 20.09 -6.87 4.17
C TYR A 5 21.03 -5.69 3.88
N GLY A 6 21.84 -5.78 2.82
CA GLY A 6 22.81 -4.73 2.46
C GLY A 6 22.22 -3.42 1.93
N GLY A 7 20.93 -3.42 1.53
CA GLY A 7 20.27 -2.21 1.01
C GLY A 7 19.76 -1.24 2.08
N LEU A 8 19.64 -1.69 3.33
CA LEU A 8 19.12 -0.87 4.43
C LEU A 8 20.08 0.23 4.88
N ASN A 9 21.39 0.03 4.71
CA ASN A 9 22.39 1.00 5.17
C ASN A 9 22.45 2.29 4.32
N LYS A 10 21.97 2.28 3.09
CA LYS A 10 21.89 3.51 2.27
C LYS A 10 20.72 4.43 2.63
N MET A 11 19.73 3.91 3.36
CA MET A 11 18.58 4.71 3.80
C MET A 11 18.76 5.31 5.21
N SER A 12 19.85 4.98 5.91
CA SER A 12 20.11 5.50 7.26
C SER A 12 20.38 7.01 7.31
N ASN A 13 20.64 7.64 6.18
CA ASN A 13 20.82 9.10 6.08
C ASN A 13 19.51 9.90 6.12
N SER A 14 18.34 9.27 6.12
CA SER A 14 17.05 9.96 6.20
C SER A 14 16.52 10.14 7.63
N GLY A 15 17.29 9.74 8.66
CA GLY A 15 16.88 9.90 10.06
C GLY A 15 15.73 8.99 10.52
N LEU A 16 15.18 8.18 9.66
CA LEU A 16 14.11 7.24 10.00
C LEU A 16 14.71 5.89 10.42
N ASN A 17 14.78 5.66 11.71
CA ASN A 17 15.12 4.35 12.25
C ASN A 17 13.92 3.40 12.09
N MET A 18 13.92 2.64 11.00
CA MET A 18 12.80 1.75 10.68
C MET A 18 12.83 0.50 11.56
N SER A 19 11.78 0.33 12.36
CA SER A 19 11.57 -0.87 13.15
C SER A 19 11.50 -2.12 12.27
N ARG A 20 12.04 -3.25 12.75
CA ARG A 20 11.90 -4.57 12.10
C ARG A 20 10.46 -5.03 11.94
N ARG A 21 9.52 -4.40 12.64
CA ARG A 21 8.08 -4.68 12.51
C ARG A 21 7.43 -4.03 11.29
N ILE A 22 8.12 -3.10 10.64
CA ILE A 22 7.62 -2.45 9.42
C ILE A 22 7.96 -3.34 8.23
N ARG A 23 6.96 -3.68 7.47
CA ARG A 23 7.09 -4.52 6.27
C ARG A 23 7.36 -3.67 5.06
N ARG A 24 7.98 -4.30 4.07
CA ARG A 24 8.14 -3.74 2.73
C ARG A 24 7.06 -4.29 1.81
N THR A 25 6.69 -3.51 0.80
CA THR A 25 5.86 -3.98 -0.31
C THR A 25 6.75 -4.62 -1.37
N PRO A 26 6.20 -5.42 -2.29
CA PRO A 26 6.96 -5.93 -3.44
C PRO A 26 7.57 -4.82 -4.31
N TYR A 27 7.01 -3.61 -4.24
CA TYR A 27 7.42 -2.46 -5.04
C TYR A 27 8.38 -1.51 -4.32
N THR A 28 8.68 -1.75 -3.05
CA THR A 28 9.51 -0.82 -2.24
C THR A 28 10.85 -0.49 -2.90
N GLU A 29 11.53 -1.47 -3.49
CA GLU A 29 12.82 -1.23 -4.17
C GLU A 29 12.62 -0.34 -5.40
N LYS A 30 11.57 -0.55 -6.18
CA LYS A 30 11.25 0.28 -7.35
C LYS A 30 10.88 1.71 -6.97
N VAL A 31 10.18 1.87 -5.86
CA VAL A 31 9.85 3.18 -5.29
C VAL A 31 11.11 3.93 -4.85
N ILE A 32 12.08 3.21 -4.27
CA ILE A 32 13.39 3.77 -3.90
C ILE A 32 14.18 4.19 -5.14
N GLU A 33 14.24 3.33 -6.17
CA GLU A 33 14.88 3.63 -7.46
C GLU A 33 14.25 4.86 -8.14
N ALA A 34 12.93 5.03 -8.02
CA ALA A 34 12.20 6.19 -8.52
C ALA A 34 12.48 7.49 -7.74
N GLY A 35 13.25 7.43 -6.67
CA GLY A 35 13.71 8.61 -5.93
C GLY A 35 12.74 9.12 -4.88
N VAL A 36 12.04 8.21 -4.20
CA VAL A 36 11.21 8.56 -3.05
C VAL A 36 12.02 9.37 -2.03
N SER A 37 11.45 10.47 -1.54
CA SER A 37 12.07 11.36 -0.55
C SER A 37 11.59 11.07 0.88
N GLY A 38 10.51 10.33 1.05
CA GLY A 38 10.01 9.96 2.36
C GLY A 38 8.97 8.85 2.30
N PHE A 39 8.87 8.11 3.41
CA PHE A 39 7.88 7.08 3.62
C PHE A 39 6.98 7.43 4.80
N THR A 40 5.75 6.94 4.74
CA THR A 40 4.86 6.79 5.89
C THR A 40 4.57 5.31 6.12
N VAL A 41 3.86 5.00 7.19
CA VAL A 41 3.51 3.62 7.54
C VAL A 41 2.00 3.46 7.53
N VAL A 42 1.51 2.53 6.72
CA VAL A 42 0.10 2.15 6.64
C VAL A 42 0.01 0.62 6.71
N ASN A 43 -0.86 0.09 7.56
CA ASN A 43 -1.01 -1.35 7.78
C ASN A 43 0.32 -2.07 8.09
N HIS A 44 1.21 -1.43 8.86
CA HIS A 44 2.57 -1.90 9.15
C HIS A 44 3.46 -2.08 7.92
N MET A 45 3.16 -1.41 6.82
CA MET A 45 3.94 -1.43 5.58
C MET A 45 4.41 -0.03 5.21
N LEU A 46 5.56 0.06 4.56
CA LEU A 46 6.07 1.30 4.00
C LEU A 46 5.19 1.74 2.84
N LEU A 47 4.71 2.97 2.93
CA LEU A 47 4.01 3.65 1.84
C LEU A 47 4.80 4.87 1.42
N PRO A 48 5.13 5.06 0.13
CA PRO A 48 5.80 6.26 -0.34
C PRO A 48 4.90 7.48 -0.05
N LYS A 49 5.50 8.50 0.56
CA LYS A 49 4.80 9.74 0.94
C LYS A 49 5.03 10.85 -0.06
N SER A 50 6.27 10.98 -0.50
CA SER A 50 6.68 12.07 -1.38
C SER A 50 7.88 11.67 -2.23
N TYR A 51 7.99 12.31 -3.38
CA TYR A 51 9.13 12.25 -4.28
C TYR A 51 9.79 13.64 -4.34
N LYS A 52 10.73 13.84 -5.25
CA LYS A 52 11.45 15.11 -5.38
C LYS A 52 10.63 16.24 -5.98
N ALA A 53 9.53 15.92 -6.67
CA ALA A 53 8.66 16.90 -7.28
C ALA A 53 7.94 17.76 -6.23
N THR A 54 7.65 18.98 -6.59
CA THR A 54 6.82 19.87 -5.79
C THR A 54 5.33 19.49 -5.91
N VAL A 55 4.51 19.93 -4.96
CA VAL A 55 3.06 19.69 -5.01
C VAL A 55 2.43 20.26 -6.28
N GLU A 56 2.94 21.40 -6.75
CA GLU A 56 2.46 22.04 -7.98
C GLU A 56 2.82 21.22 -9.22
N GLU A 57 4.04 20.72 -9.30
CA GLU A 57 4.48 19.84 -10.39
C GLU A 57 3.66 18.56 -10.43
N ASP A 58 3.42 17.92 -9.28
CA ASP A 58 2.59 16.73 -9.16
C ASP A 58 1.14 17.00 -9.59
N TYR A 59 0.57 18.15 -9.20
CA TYR A 59 -0.78 18.55 -9.61
C TYR A 59 -0.89 18.70 -11.13
N TRP A 60 0.04 19.41 -11.76
CA TRP A 60 0.02 19.60 -13.21
C TRP A 60 0.31 18.29 -13.96
N HIS A 61 1.16 17.44 -13.41
CA HIS A 61 1.40 16.12 -13.98
C HIS A 61 0.13 15.26 -13.92
N LEU A 62 -0.55 15.21 -12.78
CA LEU A 62 -1.82 14.50 -12.62
C LEU A 62 -2.90 15.00 -13.58
N SER A 63 -2.94 16.31 -13.84
CA SER A 63 -3.95 16.92 -14.71
C SER A 63 -3.73 16.64 -16.19
N LYS A 64 -2.49 16.39 -16.62
CA LYS A 64 -2.10 16.28 -18.03
C LYS A 64 -1.57 14.92 -18.44
N ASN A 65 -1.18 14.09 -17.48
CA ASN A 65 -0.49 12.83 -17.72
C ASN A 65 -1.08 11.70 -16.85
N THR A 66 -0.68 10.49 -17.15
CA THR A 66 -1.02 9.32 -16.33
C THR A 66 -0.08 9.23 -15.14
N GLN A 67 -0.61 8.94 -13.96
CA GLN A 67 0.16 8.67 -12.75
C GLN A 67 -0.01 7.23 -12.28
N ILE A 68 1.04 6.69 -11.70
CA ILE A 68 1.06 5.37 -11.08
C ILE A 68 1.28 5.55 -9.58
N TRP A 69 0.46 4.89 -8.77
CA TRP A 69 0.50 4.97 -7.32
C TRP A 69 0.77 3.58 -6.74
N ASP A 70 1.74 3.48 -5.83
CA ASP A 70 1.92 2.26 -5.04
C ASP A 70 0.88 2.22 -3.92
N VAL A 71 -0.12 1.37 -4.06
CA VAL A 71 -1.17 1.13 -3.07
C VAL A 71 -1.09 -0.27 -2.46
N SER A 72 0.02 -0.95 -2.62
CA SER A 72 0.24 -2.33 -2.16
C SER A 72 0.23 -2.48 -0.63
N CYS A 73 0.25 -1.38 0.12
CA CYS A 73 0.04 -1.37 1.56
C CYS A 73 -1.41 -1.69 1.97
N GLN A 74 -2.36 -1.63 1.04
CA GLN A 74 -3.75 -2.01 1.28
C GLN A 74 -3.87 -3.53 1.24
N ARG A 75 -4.13 -4.11 2.41
CA ARG A 75 -4.29 -5.55 2.54
C ARG A 75 -5.71 -5.97 2.17
N GLN A 76 -5.78 -7.12 1.54
CA GLN A 76 -7.04 -7.79 1.26
C GLN A 76 -7.19 -9.00 2.18
N VAL A 77 -8.41 -9.23 2.65
CA VAL A 77 -8.79 -10.42 3.39
C VAL A 77 -9.86 -11.12 2.59
N GLN A 78 -9.58 -12.33 2.17
CA GLN A 78 -10.55 -13.18 1.48
C GLN A 78 -11.27 -14.06 2.50
N ILE A 79 -12.59 -14.03 2.49
CA ILE A 79 -13.44 -14.86 3.32
C ILE A 79 -14.33 -15.70 2.38
N ILE A 80 -14.24 -17.01 2.52
CA ILE A 80 -14.95 -17.97 1.65
C ILE A 80 -15.83 -18.86 2.52
N GLY A 81 -17.05 -19.08 2.09
CA GLY A 81 -18.03 -19.97 2.73
C GLY A 81 -19.44 -19.48 2.52
N GLU A 82 -20.42 -20.35 2.74
CA GLU A 82 -21.84 -20.02 2.58
C GLU A 82 -22.27 -18.84 3.45
N ASP A 83 -21.72 -18.76 4.67
CA ASP A 83 -22.04 -17.71 5.65
C ASP A 83 -21.06 -16.53 5.62
N ALA A 84 -20.17 -16.45 4.62
CA ALA A 84 -19.12 -15.44 4.55
C ALA A 84 -19.70 -14.01 4.58
N THR A 85 -20.77 -13.76 3.86
CA THR A 85 -21.44 -12.45 3.83
C THR A 85 -22.05 -12.09 5.17
N GLU A 86 -22.67 -13.06 5.86
CA GLU A 86 -23.26 -12.84 7.16
C GLU A 86 -22.19 -12.55 8.22
N LEU A 87 -21.11 -13.30 8.22
CA LEU A 87 -19.96 -13.06 9.09
C LEU A 87 -19.41 -11.65 8.91
N ILE A 88 -19.17 -11.22 7.67
CA ILE A 88 -18.64 -9.87 7.39
C ILE A 88 -19.65 -8.81 7.82
N GLN A 89 -20.96 -9.06 7.61
CA GLN A 89 -22.01 -8.13 8.05
C GLN A 89 -22.03 -7.95 9.56
N LEU A 90 -21.80 -9.03 10.33
CA LEU A 90 -21.69 -8.97 11.79
C LEU A 90 -20.44 -8.18 12.24
N MET A 91 -19.35 -8.26 11.49
CA MET A 91 -18.11 -7.57 11.79
C MET A 91 -18.06 -6.11 11.31
N SER A 92 -18.98 -5.71 10.44
CA SER A 92 -19.00 -4.39 9.83
C SER A 92 -20.21 -3.57 10.27
N PRO A 93 -20.00 -2.29 10.67
CA PRO A 93 -21.11 -1.38 10.96
C PRO A 93 -21.85 -0.91 9.71
N ARG A 94 -21.31 -1.17 8.50
CA ARG A 94 -21.90 -0.77 7.24
C ARG A 94 -22.64 -1.93 6.60
N SER A 95 -23.74 -1.62 5.88
CA SER A 95 -24.42 -2.64 5.06
C SER A 95 -23.53 -3.06 3.89
N ILE A 96 -23.15 -4.33 3.86
CA ILE A 96 -22.31 -4.90 2.80
C ILE A 96 -23.11 -5.03 1.50
N LYS A 97 -24.42 -5.17 1.56
CA LYS A 97 -25.31 -5.23 0.38
C LYS A 97 -25.14 -4.00 -0.53
N ALA A 98 -24.80 -2.83 0.05
CA ALA A 98 -24.57 -1.60 -0.71
C ALA A 98 -23.17 -1.54 -1.37
N VAL A 99 -22.22 -2.38 -0.96
CA VAL A 99 -20.82 -2.36 -1.42
C VAL A 99 -20.57 -3.41 -2.52
N SER A 100 -21.51 -4.31 -2.74
CA SER A 100 -21.38 -5.45 -3.67
C SER A 100 -21.16 -5.02 -5.14
N TYR A 101 -21.42 -3.77 -5.48
CA TYR A 101 -21.19 -3.24 -6.83
C TYR A 101 -19.79 -2.69 -7.08
N THR A 102 -18.99 -2.47 -6.05
CA THR A 102 -17.73 -1.76 -6.25
C THR A 102 -16.47 -2.62 -6.20
N HIS A 103 -16.37 -3.70 -5.44
CA HIS A 103 -15.15 -4.52 -5.40
C HIS A 103 -15.29 -5.96 -4.86
N LEU A 104 -16.46 -6.38 -4.45
CA LEU A 104 -16.69 -7.77 -4.04
C LEU A 104 -17.22 -8.58 -5.23
N ARG A 105 -16.36 -8.92 -6.19
CA ARG A 105 -16.60 -10.15 -6.93
C ARG A 105 -16.30 -11.31 -5.98
N ALA A 106 -17.30 -11.72 -5.22
CA ALA A 106 -17.35 -13.07 -4.76
C ALA A 106 -17.35 -13.93 -6.02
N HIS A 107 -16.31 -14.73 -6.25
CA HIS A 107 -16.37 -15.79 -7.23
C HIS A 107 -17.38 -16.81 -6.69
N GLU A 108 -18.62 -16.69 -7.16
CA GLU A 108 -19.57 -17.80 -7.12
C GLU A 108 -19.07 -18.82 -8.13
N THR A 109 -18.49 -19.89 -7.64
CA THR A 109 -18.30 -21.16 -8.36
C THR A 109 -19.15 -22.20 -7.71
#